data_c6b051c2a083db7ff144cd547cf2dbba
#
_entry.id   c6b051c2a083db7ff144cd547cf2dbba
#
_cell.length_a   1.000
_cell.length_b   1.000
_cell.length_c   1.000
_cell.angle_alpha   90.00
_cell.angle_beta   90.00
_cell.angle_gamma   90.00
#
_symmetry.space_group_name_H-M   'P 1'
#
loop_
_entity.id
_entity.type
_entity.pdbx_description
1 polymer ?
#
loop_
_entity_poly.entity_id
_entity_poly.type
_entity_poly.pdbx_seq_one_letter_code
_entity_poly.pdbx_strand_id
1 'polypeptide(L)'
;MKTYAVFSHLFPHSYRAKIMAVMLVCIALPMLALVAWLASNNDAAPERILLGIGIGLAATLVGTVVALLLVYHLLQPLRRAVAALDDYEGQRVLPRLVPHELGQDEMSRLLNGIQRVLHNVDGARRHLEQYALEDPLTEAMNRRGCTNALNASVEEARTGRTPFTLFVVDLDNLKTINDEHGHAAGDFALVSLVRIARECCLGERDWIGRWGGDEFVLGMHADPDIALDRMRVWIEVLSRPVDGMRPVHVSVGAAAWRPGLEAGQLYRMADAVMYQAKFAGGRRVLVHEAQDEDSEIASPLRA
;
A
#
# COMPACT_ATOMS: atom_id res chain seq x y z
N MET A 1 28.06 -7.68 -15.27
CA MET A 1 26.99 -8.11 -16.18
C MET A 1 27.53 -8.67 -17.51
N LYS A 2 28.53 -8.08 -18.19
CA LYS A 2 29.05 -8.60 -19.48
C LYS A 2 29.55 -10.06 -19.42
N THR A 3 30.23 -10.44 -18.32
CA THR A 3 30.74 -11.81 -18.12
C THR A 3 29.63 -12.84 -17.98
N TYR A 4 28.56 -12.54 -17.26
CA TYR A 4 27.39 -13.43 -17.15
C TYR A 4 26.69 -13.61 -18.51
N ALA A 5 26.54 -12.54 -19.27
CA ALA A 5 25.93 -12.58 -20.61
C ALA A 5 26.70 -13.51 -21.56
N VAL A 6 28.04 -13.47 -21.58
CA VAL A 6 28.88 -14.34 -22.40
C VAL A 6 28.67 -15.83 -22.06
N PHE A 7 28.71 -16.17 -20.76
CA PHE A 7 28.49 -17.56 -20.33
C PHE A 7 27.02 -18.00 -20.50
N SER A 8 26.06 -17.08 -20.50
CA SER A 8 24.65 -17.38 -20.80
C SER A 8 24.42 -17.75 -22.27
N HIS A 9 25.22 -17.23 -23.19
CA HIS A 9 25.18 -17.65 -24.60
C HIS A 9 25.72 -19.07 -24.80
N LEU A 10 26.79 -19.45 -24.08
CA LEU A 10 27.42 -20.77 -24.21
C LEU A 10 26.62 -21.85 -23.46
N PHE A 11 26.07 -21.56 -22.32
CA PHE A 11 25.30 -22.49 -21.45
C PHE A 11 23.98 -21.87 -21.00
N PRO A 12 22.99 -21.73 -21.89
CA PRO A 12 21.77 -20.98 -21.59
C PRO A 12 20.88 -21.60 -20.49
N HIS A 13 20.98 -22.94 -20.33
CA HIS A 13 20.04 -23.69 -19.46
C HIS A 13 20.67 -24.22 -18.18
N SER A 14 21.98 -24.09 -17.98
CA SER A 14 22.64 -24.65 -16.80
C SER A 14 23.66 -23.71 -16.17
N TYR A 15 23.33 -23.25 -14.96
CA TYR A 15 24.23 -22.45 -14.13
C TYR A 15 25.44 -23.28 -13.64
N ARG A 16 25.23 -24.55 -13.35
CA ARG A 16 26.30 -25.51 -12.96
C ARG A 16 27.33 -25.66 -14.10
N ALA A 17 26.86 -25.77 -15.32
CA ALA A 17 27.76 -25.89 -16.48
C ALA A 17 28.62 -24.63 -16.65
N LYS A 18 28.11 -23.44 -16.38
CA LYS A 18 28.88 -22.19 -16.40
C LYS A 18 30.05 -22.22 -15.41
N ILE A 19 29.77 -22.63 -14.16
CA ILE A 19 30.80 -22.74 -13.10
C ILE A 19 31.82 -23.83 -13.46
N MET A 20 31.36 -25.01 -13.92
CA MET A 20 32.24 -26.10 -14.30
C MET A 20 33.14 -25.73 -15.49
N ALA A 21 32.63 -25.02 -16.49
CA ALA A 21 33.42 -24.54 -17.62
C ALA A 21 34.53 -23.56 -17.17
N VAL A 22 34.22 -22.63 -16.26
CA VAL A 22 35.21 -21.72 -15.67
C VAL A 22 36.32 -22.51 -14.95
N MET A 23 35.93 -23.47 -14.11
CA MET A 23 36.92 -24.30 -13.39
C MET A 23 37.78 -25.15 -14.34
N LEU A 24 37.15 -25.75 -15.35
CA LEU A 24 37.86 -26.56 -16.32
C LEU A 24 38.90 -25.75 -17.09
N VAL A 25 38.49 -24.60 -17.63
CA VAL A 25 39.37 -23.75 -18.46
C VAL A 25 40.49 -23.11 -17.63
N CYS A 26 40.17 -22.56 -16.45
CA CYS A 26 41.12 -21.76 -15.69
C CYS A 26 42.06 -22.59 -14.79
N ILE A 27 41.62 -23.78 -14.35
CA ILE A 27 42.38 -24.61 -13.39
C ILE A 27 42.85 -25.90 -14.02
N ALA A 28 41.90 -26.70 -14.58
CA ALA A 28 42.24 -28.03 -15.07
C ALA A 28 43.12 -28.02 -16.31
N LEU A 29 42.87 -27.14 -17.28
CA LEU A 29 43.68 -27.08 -18.51
C LEU A 29 45.16 -26.72 -18.28
N PRO A 30 45.53 -25.70 -17.48
CA PRO A 30 46.93 -25.41 -17.17
C PRO A 30 47.59 -26.55 -16.42
N MET A 31 46.90 -27.23 -15.50
CA MET A 31 47.42 -28.36 -14.77
C MET A 31 47.67 -29.58 -15.69
N LEU A 32 46.73 -29.90 -16.58
CA LEU A 32 46.88 -30.97 -17.57
C LEU A 32 48.02 -30.67 -18.53
N ALA A 33 48.18 -29.44 -18.98
CA ALA A 33 49.27 -28.99 -19.82
C ALA A 33 50.63 -29.17 -19.11
N LEU A 34 50.73 -28.86 -17.84
CA LEU A 34 51.96 -29.09 -17.05
C LEU A 34 52.29 -30.58 -16.95
N VAL A 35 51.30 -31.43 -16.65
CA VAL A 35 51.50 -32.90 -16.55
C VAL A 35 51.93 -33.47 -17.91
N ALA A 36 51.28 -33.09 -19.01
CA ALA A 36 51.64 -33.53 -20.36
C ALA A 36 53.07 -33.07 -20.75
N TRP A 37 53.44 -31.85 -20.39
CA TRP A 37 54.79 -31.34 -20.66
C TRP A 37 55.85 -32.10 -19.86
N LEU A 38 55.62 -32.39 -18.58
CA LEU A 38 56.50 -33.19 -17.73
C LEU A 38 56.67 -34.63 -18.32
N ALA A 39 55.57 -35.25 -18.71
CA ALA A 39 55.60 -36.59 -19.30
C ALA A 39 56.42 -36.64 -20.62
N SER A 40 56.35 -35.59 -21.44
CA SER A 40 57.06 -35.46 -22.72
C SER A 40 58.54 -35.11 -22.57
N ASN A 41 58.96 -34.57 -21.43
CA ASN A 41 60.34 -34.09 -21.21
C ASN A 41 61.05 -34.84 -20.05
N ASN A 42 60.75 -36.11 -19.89
CA ASN A 42 61.26 -36.94 -18.78
C ASN A 42 62.81 -37.03 -18.75
N ASP A 43 63.48 -36.92 -19.93
CA ASP A 43 64.95 -36.95 -20.07
C ASP A 43 65.60 -35.54 -20.05
N ALA A 44 64.85 -34.50 -19.72
CA ALA A 44 65.35 -33.13 -19.72
C ALA A 44 66.28 -32.88 -18.49
N ALA A 45 67.25 -31.97 -18.67
CA ALA A 45 68.11 -31.55 -17.56
C ALA A 45 67.27 -31.00 -16.36
N PRO A 46 67.71 -31.28 -15.08
CA PRO A 46 66.92 -30.93 -13.89
C PRO A 46 66.53 -29.45 -13.80
N GLU A 47 67.37 -28.55 -14.29
CA GLU A 47 67.09 -27.11 -14.34
C GLU A 47 65.89 -26.76 -15.23
N ARG A 48 65.73 -27.45 -16.38
CA ARG A 48 64.59 -27.26 -17.31
C ARG A 48 63.30 -27.81 -16.71
N ILE A 49 63.38 -28.92 -16.01
CA ILE A 49 62.23 -29.51 -15.31
C ILE A 49 61.76 -28.54 -14.19
N LEU A 50 62.71 -28.00 -13.38
CA LEU A 50 62.37 -27.07 -12.32
C LEU A 50 61.76 -25.76 -12.86
N LEU A 51 62.31 -25.25 -13.95
CA LEU A 51 61.71 -24.08 -14.64
C LEU A 51 60.31 -24.35 -15.16
N GLY A 52 60.07 -25.51 -15.77
CA GLY A 52 58.75 -25.93 -16.28
C GLY A 52 57.72 -26.05 -15.16
N ILE A 53 58.09 -26.69 -14.05
CA ILE A 53 57.25 -26.75 -12.83
C ILE A 53 56.92 -25.35 -12.31
N GLY A 54 57.90 -24.46 -12.24
CA GLY A 54 57.70 -23.08 -11.80
C GLY A 54 56.69 -22.33 -12.68
N ILE A 55 56.85 -22.42 -13.99
CA ILE A 55 55.89 -21.81 -14.97
C ILE A 55 54.50 -22.41 -14.83
N GLY A 56 54.38 -23.73 -14.71
CA GLY A 56 53.11 -24.42 -14.58
C GLY A 56 52.37 -24.05 -13.26
N LEU A 57 53.11 -23.97 -12.16
CA LEU A 57 52.55 -23.50 -10.89
C LEU A 57 52.08 -22.04 -10.95
N ALA A 58 52.86 -21.18 -11.58
CA ALA A 58 52.48 -19.77 -11.77
C ALA A 58 51.22 -19.66 -12.63
N ALA A 59 51.14 -20.39 -13.74
CA ALA A 59 49.97 -20.43 -14.62
C ALA A 59 48.73 -20.95 -13.90
N THR A 60 48.86 -21.99 -13.05
CA THR A 60 47.76 -22.54 -12.26
C THR A 60 47.30 -21.54 -11.20
N LEU A 61 48.24 -20.84 -10.55
CA LEU A 61 47.91 -19.78 -9.57
C LEU A 61 47.10 -18.64 -10.23
N VAL A 62 47.58 -18.13 -11.35
CA VAL A 62 46.89 -17.09 -12.12
C VAL A 62 45.50 -17.60 -12.57
N GLY A 63 45.42 -18.81 -13.10
CA GLY A 63 44.13 -19.42 -13.48
C GLY A 63 43.16 -19.53 -12.30
N THR A 64 43.64 -19.91 -11.12
CA THR A 64 42.82 -19.98 -9.89
C THR A 64 42.28 -18.61 -9.50
N VAL A 65 43.11 -17.57 -9.52
CA VAL A 65 42.67 -16.19 -9.20
C VAL A 65 41.59 -15.74 -10.22
N VAL A 66 41.82 -15.99 -11.52
CA VAL A 66 40.85 -15.66 -12.57
C VAL A 66 39.55 -16.43 -12.36
N ALA A 67 39.60 -17.73 -12.03
CA ALA A 67 38.42 -18.54 -11.74
C ALA A 67 37.62 -18.00 -10.56
N LEU A 68 38.26 -17.62 -9.47
CA LEU A 68 37.62 -17.04 -8.30
C LEU A 68 36.92 -15.71 -8.63
N LEU A 69 37.58 -14.85 -9.41
CA LEU A 69 36.96 -13.60 -9.88
C LEU A 69 35.75 -13.85 -10.79
N LEU A 70 35.83 -14.79 -11.69
CA LEU A 70 34.72 -15.14 -12.56
C LEU A 70 33.53 -15.73 -11.78
N VAL A 71 33.79 -16.63 -10.83
CA VAL A 71 32.73 -17.20 -9.95
C VAL A 71 32.11 -16.10 -9.08
N TYR A 72 32.92 -15.20 -8.52
CA TYR A 72 32.42 -14.04 -7.79
C TYR A 72 31.45 -13.19 -8.62
N HIS A 73 31.79 -12.92 -9.89
CA HIS A 73 30.91 -12.20 -10.81
C HIS A 73 29.66 -13.01 -11.22
N LEU A 74 29.78 -14.32 -11.37
CA LEU A 74 28.62 -15.18 -11.65
C LEU A 74 27.62 -15.19 -10.49
N LEU A 75 28.09 -15.13 -9.24
CA LEU A 75 27.22 -15.09 -8.05
C LEU A 75 26.60 -13.71 -7.78
N GLN A 76 26.99 -12.68 -8.52
CA GLN A 76 26.50 -11.30 -8.32
C GLN A 76 24.96 -11.17 -8.37
N PRO A 77 24.21 -11.86 -9.26
CA PRO A 77 22.74 -11.81 -9.25
C PRO A 77 22.13 -12.28 -7.94
N LEU A 78 22.68 -13.34 -7.35
CA LEU A 78 22.20 -13.86 -6.06
C LEU A 78 22.42 -12.86 -4.91
N ARG A 79 23.61 -12.24 -4.86
CA ARG A 79 23.92 -11.23 -3.84
C ARG A 79 23.02 -10.00 -3.95
N ARG A 80 22.70 -9.57 -5.18
CA ARG A 80 21.74 -8.48 -5.41
C ARG A 80 20.33 -8.86 -4.98
N ALA A 81 19.93 -10.11 -5.21
CA ALA A 81 18.63 -10.58 -4.77
C ALA A 81 18.50 -10.61 -3.25
N VAL A 82 19.56 -11.02 -2.53
CA VAL A 82 19.58 -10.98 -1.07
C VAL A 82 19.47 -9.55 -0.57
N ALA A 83 20.31 -8.63 -1.07
CA ALA A 83 20.24 -7.21 -0.70
C ALA A 83 18.85 -6.59 -0.96
N ALA A 84 18.25 -6.92 -2.11
CA ALA A 84 16.92 -6.43 -2.45
C ALA A 84 15.80 -7.02 -1.56
N LEU A 85 15.99 -8.24 -1.03
CA LEU A 85 15.08 -8.81 -0.03
C LEU A 85 15.20 -8.11 1.32
N ASP A 86 16.43 -7.82 1.75
CA ASP A 86 16.70 -7.06 2.99
C ASP A 86 16.09 -5.64 2.88
N ASP A 87 16.25 -4.98 1.74
CA ASP A 87 15.63 -3.66 1.46
C ASP A 87 14.09 -3.74 1.47
N TYR A 88 13.50 -4.83 0.93
CA TYR A 88 12.06 -5.04 0.98
C TYR A 88 11.53 -5.18 2.41
N GLU A 89 12.25 -5.89 3.27
CA GLU A 89 11.88 -6.03 4.69
C GLU A 89 11.89 -4.68 5.41
N GLY A 90 12.87 -3.79 5.10
CA GLY A 90 13.00 -2.48 5.71
C GLY A 90 12.07 -1.41 5.13
N GLN A 91 11.99 -1.28 3.82
CA GLN A 91 11.30 -0.18 3.12
C GLN A 91 9.98 -0.57 2.47
N ARG A 92 9.66 -1.88 2.40
CA ARG A 92 8.43 -2.43 1.79
C ARG A 92 8.20 -2.04 0.31
N VAL A 93 9.28 -1.72 -0.40
CA VAL A 93 9.26 -1.46 -1.84
C VAL A 93 9.57 -2.76 -2.58
N LEU A 94 8.67 -3.19 -3.47
CA LEU A 94 8.85 -4.42 -4.25
C LEU A 94 10.12 -4.34 -5.11
N PRO A 95 11.12 -5.20 -4.87
CA PRO A 95 12.35 -5.17 -5.64
C PRO A 95 12.15 -5.75 -7.05
N ARG A 96 12.89 -5.24 -8.01
CA ARG A 96 12.99 -5.80 -9.36
C ARG A 96 14.19 -6.75 -9.42
N LEU A 97 13.96 -8.03 -9.13
CA LEU A 97 15.02 -9.04 -8.98
C LEU A 97 15.59 -9.56 -10.31
N VAL A 98 14.80 -9.49 -11.37
CA VAL A 98 15.15 -10.10 -12.67
C VAL A 98 15.55 -9.03 -13.67
N PRO A 99 16.85 -8.90 -14.00
CA PRO A 99 17.28 -8.12 -15.16
C PRO A 99 16.83 -8.81 -16.45
N HIS A 100 16.49 -8.04 -17.47
CA HIS A 100 16.05 -8.52 -18.79
C HIS A 100 17.08 -9.42 -19.52
N GLU A 101 18.32 -9.49 -19.03
CA GLU A 101 19.47 -10.16 -19.63
C GLU A 101 19.78 -11.55 -19.02
N LEU A 102 19.01 -12.01 -18.05
CA LEU A 102 19.20 -13.33 -17.44
C LEU A 102 18.63 -14.41 -18.39
N GLY A 103 19.47 -15.40 -18.71
CA GLY A 103 19.08 -16.58 -19.52
C GLY A 103 17.97 -17.41 -18.84
N GLN A 104 17.71 -18.61 -19.38
CA GLN A 104 16.70 -19.55 -18.85
C GLN A 104 17.30 -20.59 -17.90
N ASP A 105 18.36 -20.25 -17.17
CA ASP A 105 19.05 -21.17 -16.25
C ASP A 105 18.35 -21.27 -14.87
N GLU A 106 18.90 -22.11 -14.02
CA GLU A 106 18.37 -22.38 -12.68
C GLU A 106 18.31 -21.11 -11.82
N MET A 107 19.28 -20.19 -12.00
CA MET A 107 19.32 -18.92 -11.27
C MET A 107 18.17 -18.03 -11.68
N SER A 108 17.91 -17.90 -12.99
CA SER A 108 16.78 -17.12 -13.51
C SER A 108 15.43 -17.67 -13.04
N ARG A 109 15.28 -19.01 -13.00
CA ARG A 109 14.07 -19.66 -12.49
C ARG A 109 13.87 -19.39 -11.00
N LEU A 110 14.94 -19.43 -10.21
CA LEU A 110 14.90 -19.11 -8.77
C LEU A 110 14.48 -17.66 -8.55
N LEU A 111 15.12 -16.70 -9.21
CA LEU A 111 14.82 -15.27 -9.07
C LEU A 111 13.39 -14.92 -9.50
N ASN A 112 12.93 -15.51 -10.61
CA ASN A 112 11.54 -15.38 -11.06
C ASN A 112 10.54 -15.99 -10.05
N GLY A 113 10.91 -17.10 -9.43
CA GLY A 113 10.13 -17.74 -8.37
C GLY A 113 9.98 -16.82 -7.16
N ILE A 114 11.08 -16.29 -6.66
CA ILE A 114 11.09 -15.33 -5.54
C ILE A 114 10.26 -14.10 -5.87
N GLN A 115 10.42 -13.52 -7.06
CA GLN A 115 9.66 -12.34 -7.46
C GLN A 115 8.15 -12.59 -7.49
N ARG A 116 7.71 -13.74 -7.99
CA ARG A 116 6.28 -14.13 -7.97
C ARG A 116 5.74 -14.27 -6.55
N VAL A 117 6.50 -14.90 -5.66
CA VAL A 117 6.11 -15.05 -4.25
C VAL A 117 5.96 -13.67 -3.59
N LEU A 118 6.92 -12.76 -3.79
CA LEU A 118 6.85 -11.41 -3.24
C LEU A 118 5.64 -10.63 -3.76
N HIS A 119 5.31 -10.73 -5.05
CA HIS A 119 4.11 -10.09 -5.60
C HIS A 119 2.82 -10.66 -5.01
N ASN A 120 2.75 -11.98 -4.81
CA ASN A 120 1.59 -12.62 -4.20
C ASN A 120 1.41 -12.21 -2.74
N VAL A 121 2.50 -12.17 -1.96
CA VAL A 121 2.48 -11.73 -0.55
C VAL A 121 2.06 -10.26 -0.45
N ASP A 122 2.61 -9.39 -1.28
CA ASP A 122 2.25 -7.97 -1.28
C ASP A 122 0.81 -7.73 -1.75
N GLY A 123 0.33 -8.51 -2.72
CA GLY A 123 -1.07 -8.53 -3.14
C GLY A 123 -2.01 -8.95 -2.01
N ALA A 124 -1.72 -10.07 -1.36
CA ALA A 124 -2.51 -10.55 -0.22
C ALA A 124 -2.51 -9.54 0.94
N ARG A 125 -1.36 -8.91 1.23
CA ARG A 125 -1.26 -7.86 2.23
C ARG A 125 -2.14 -6.65 1.89
N ARG A 126 -2.09 -6.15 0.66
CA ARG A 126 -2.94 -5.02 0.21
C ARG A 126 -4.42 -5.35 0.32
N HIS A 127 -4.83 -6.55 -0.04
CA HIS A 127 -6.20 -7.02 0.18
C HIS A 127 -6.59 -6.99 1.67
N LEU A 128 -5.74 -7.54 2.55
CA LEU A 128 -5.98 -7.49 4.00
C LEU A 128 -6.05 -6.05 4.53
N GLU A 129 -5.22 -5.14 4.02
CA GLU A 129 -5.25 -3.72 4.40
C GLU A 129 -6.55 -3.04 3.92
N GLN A 130 -7.06 -3.37 2.73
CA GLN A 130 -8.36 -2.89 2.24
C GLN A 130 -9.51 -3.41 3.11
N TYR A 131 -9.59 -4.71 3.36
CA TYR A 131 -10.58 -5.27 4.28
C TYR A 131 -10.48 -4.69 5.70
N ALA A 132 -9.28 -4.24 6.13
CA ALA A 132 -9.08 -3.59 7.41
C ALA A 132 -9.56 -2.12 7.46
N LEU A 133 -10.00 -1.52 6.35
CA LEU A 133 -10.47 -0.12 6.26
C LEU A 133 -11.92 0.01 5.81
N GLU A 134 -12.55 -1.06 5.35
CA GLU A 134 -13.94 -1.08 4.88
C GLU A 134 -14.86 -1.86 5.83
N ASP A 135 -16.13 -1.50 5.84
CA ASP A 135 -17.19 -2.22 6.52
C ASP A 135 -17.72 -3.33 5.60
N PRO A 136 -17.75 -4.61 6.04
CA PRO A 136 -18.08 -5.73 5.17
C PRO A 136 -19.56 -5.78 4.73
N LEU A 137 -20.46 -5.06 5.42
CA LEU A 137 -21.87 -5.01 5.06
C LEU A 137 -22.15 -3.93 4.02
N THR A 138 -21.62 -2.72 4.25
CA THR A 138 -21.98 -1.53 3.49
C THR A 138 -20.96 -1.14 2.43
N GLU A 139 -19.77 -1.76 2.44
CA GLU A 139 -18.62 -1.40 1.60
C GLU A 139 -18.20 0.07 1.73
N ALA A 140 -18.69 0.75 2.78
CA ALA A 140 -18.21 2.06 3.18
C ALA A 140 -16.92 1.91 4.00
N MET A 141 -16.20 3.02 4.23
CA MET A 141 -15.09 2.97 5.19
C MET A 141 -15.59 2.50 6.55
N ASN A 142 -14.80 1.66 7.24
CA ASN A 142 -15.06 1.36 8.64
C ASN A 142 -14.51 2.48 9.54
N ARG A 143 -14.69 2.36 10.84
CA ARG A 143 -14.21 3.37 11.82
C ARG A 143 -12.74 3.74 11.65
N ARG A 144 -11.88 2.77 11.33
CA ARG A 144 -10.45 3.02 11.09
C ARG A 144 -10.23 3.79 9.79
N GLY A 145 -10.95 3.42 8.73
CA GLY A 145 -10.95 4.13 7.45
C GLY A 145 -11.42 5.57 7.61
N CYS A 146 -12.53 5.80 8.33
CA CYS A 146 -13.04 7.13 8.66
C CYS A 146 -12.00 7.99 9.40
N THR A 147 -11.35 7.42 10.43
CA THR A 147 -10.33 8.14 11.20
C THR A 147 -9.16 8.58 10.31
N ASN A 148 -8.69 7.70 9.43
CA ASN A 148 -7.61 8.03 8.49
C ASN A 148 -8.05 9.10 7.49
N ALA A 149 -9.23 8.97 6.91
CA ALA A 149 -9.79 9.92 5.94
C ALA A 149 -10.02 11.30 6.57
N LEU A 150 -10.55 11.34 7.79
CA LEU A 150 -10.76 12.60 8.55
C LEU A 150 -9.45 13.33 8.82
N ASN A 151 -8.42 12.61 9.30
CA ASN A 151 -7.10 13.21 9.52
C ASN A 151 -6.48 13.75 8.22
N ALA A 152 -6.58 13.01 7.12
CA ALA A 152 -6.08 13.44 5.83
C ALA A 152 -6.83 14.69 5.31
N SER A 153 -8.17 14.72 5.43
CA SER A 153 -9.00 15.85 5.01
C SER A 153 -8.72 17.11 5.79
N VAL A 154 -8.52 17.00 7.13
CA VAL A 154 -8.14 18.13 7.99
C VAL A 154 -6.75 18.65 7.62
N GLU A 155 -5.79 17.76 7.35
CA GLU A 155 -4.45 18.16 6.92
C GLU A 155 -4.47 18.86 5.54
N GLU A 156 -5.28 18.36 4.62
CA GLU A 156 -5.48 18.98 3.32
C GLU A 156 -6.15 20.36 3.43
N ALA A 157 -7.18 20.49 4.25
CA ALA A 157 -7.83 21.77 4.52
C ALA A 157 -6.85 22.78 5.13
N ARG A 158 -5.97 22.33 6.03
CA ARG A 158 -4.95 23.13 6.70
C ARG A 158 -3.89 23.66 5.73
N THR A 159 -3.41 22.81 4.81
CA THR A 159 -2.32 23.14 3.88
C THR A 159 -2.82 23.79 2.60
N GLY A 160 -3.91 23.31 2.05
CA GLY A 160 -4.45 23.71 0.75
C GLY A 160 -5.53 24.82 0.80
N ARG A 161 -5.93 25.27 2.00
CA ARG A 161 -7.08 26.19 2.21
C ARG A 161 -8.36 25.70 1.53
N THR A 162 -8.53 24.38 1.41
CA THR A 162 -9.70 23.76 0.82
C THR A 162 -10.81 23.70 1.88
N PRO A 163 -12.02 24.17 1.61
CA PRO A 163 -13.12 24.05 2.57
C PRO A 163 -13.42 22.57 2.81
N PHE A 164 -13.70 22.25 4.08
CA PHE A 164 -14.04 20.89 4.49
C PHE A 164 -15.15 20.90 5.54
N THR A 165 -16.20 20.12 5.33
CA THR A 165 -17.33 19.95 6.25
C THR A 165 -17.47 18.48 6.61
N LEU A 166 -17.54 18.21 7.91
CA LEU A 166 -17.77 16.89 8.48
C LEU A 166 -19.23 16.74 8.89
N PHE A 167 -19.80 15.59 8.60
CA PHE A 167 -21.12 15.19 9.03
C PHE A 167 -21.04 13.92 9.87
N VAL A 168 -21.68 13.89 11.02
CA VAL A 168 -21.96 12.70 11.80
C VAL A 168 -23.45 12.39 11.66
N VAL A 169 -23.76 11.16 11.30
CA VAL A 169 -25.10 10.72 10.91
C VAL A 169 -25.48 9.49 11.72
N ASP A 170 -26.70 9.46 12.18
CA ASP A 170 -27.28 8.30 12.87
C ASP A 170 -28.59 7.92 12.20
N LEU A 171 -28.73 6.63 11.89
CA LEU A 171 -29.95 6.09 11.27
C LEU A 171 -31.04 5.95 12.34
N ASP A 172 -32.11 6.73 12.20
CA ASP A 172 -33.21 6.75 13.16
C ASP A 172 -33.98 5.42 13.17
N ASN A 173 -34.22 4.87 14.36
CA ASN A 173 -35.06 3.70 14.59
C ASN A 173 -34.63 2.40 13.90
N LEU A 174 -33.32 2.17 13.66
CA LEU A 174 -32.82 0.90 13.09
C LEU A 174 -33.30 -0.32 13.91
N LYS A 175 -33.35 -0.21 15.22
CA LYS A 175 -33.86 -1.27 16.09
C LYS A 175 -35.33 -1.61 15.77
N THR A 176 -36.19 -0.62 15.59
CA THR A 176 -37.60 -0.83 15.23
C THR A 176 -37.72 -1.51 13.85
N ILE A 177 -36.89 -1.11 12.88
CA ILE A 177 -36.85 -1.76 11.55
C ILE A 177 -36.49 -3.24 11.71
N ASN A 178 -35.46 -3.56 12.52
CA ASN A 178 -35.04 -4.93 12.78
C ASN A 178 -36.13 -5.74 13.51
N ASP A 179 -36.75 -5.16 14.53
CA ASP A 179 -37.76 -5.84 15.34
C ASP A 179 -39.06 -6.14 14.55
N GLU A 180 -39.47 -5.24 13.65
CA GLU A 180 -40.67 -5.40 12.84
C GLU A 180 -40.49 -6.22 11.55
N HIS A 181 -39.27 -6.14 10.94
CA HIS A 181 -39.04 -6.68 9.58
C HIS A 181 -37.83 -7.62 9.47
N GLY A 182 -37.14 -7.86 10.60
CA GLY A 182 -35.96 -8.71 10.67
C GLY A 182 -34.65 -7.98 10.29
N HIS A 183 -33.55 -8.59 10.69
CA HIS A 183 -32.20 -8.02 10.49
C HIS A 183 -31.87 -7.75 9.02
N ALA A 184 -32.35 -8.57 8.09
CA ALA A 184 -32.15 -8.34 6.66
C ALA A 184 -32.72 -7.01 6.16
N ALA A 185 -33.81 -6.51 6.76
CA ALA A 185 -34.37 -5.21 6.43
C ALA A 185 -33.52 -4.05 6.98
N GLY A 186 -32.94 -4.21 8.17
CA GLY A 186 -32.00 -3.25 8.74
C GLY A 186 -30.71 -3.20 7.93
N ASP A 187 -30.16 -4.36 7.55
CA ASP A 187 -28.98 -4.45 6.70
C ASP A 187 -29.21 -3.76 5.35
N PHE A 188 -30.39 -3.99 4.74
CA PHE A 188 -30.77 -3.33 3.50
C PHE A 188 -30.87 -1.79 3.66
N ALA A 189 -31.39 -1.30 4.79
CA ALA A 189 -31.45 0.14 5.10
C ALA A 189 -30.03 0.74 5.19
N LEU A 190 -29.11 0.08 5.90
CA LEU A 190 -27.72 0.51 6.03
C LEU A 190 -26.98 0.55 4.69
N VAL A 191 -27.12 -0.48 3.86
CA VAL A 191 -26.53 -0.55 2.51
C VAL A 191 -27.11 0.53 1.60
N SER A 192 -28.44 0.73 1.65
CA SER A 192 -29.13 1.74 0.84
C SER A 192 -28.73 3.15 1.21
N LEU A 193 -28.51 3.44 2.50
CA LEU A 193 -28.01 4.73 3.00
C LEU A 193 -26.69 5.10 2.31
N VAL A 194 -25.73 4.19 2.26
CA VAL A 194 -24.43 4.39 1.62
C VAL A 194 -24.56 4.54 0.11
N ARG A 195 -25.32 3.65 -0.54
CA ARG A 195 -25.54 3.70 -1.99
C ARG A 195 -26.13 5.03 -2.44
N ILE A 196 -27.18 5.50 -1.78
CA ILE A 196 -27.83 6.77 -2.13
C ILE A 196 -26.90 7.95 -1.85
N ALA A 197 -26.09 7.92 -0.78
CA ALA A 197 -25.10 8.95 -0.54
C ALA A 197 -24.10 9.08 -1.71
N ARG A 198 -23.58 7.97 -2.18
CA ARG A 198 -22.67 7.91 -3.33
C ARG A 198 -23.31 8.41 -4.63
N GLU A 199 -24.59 8.13 -4.82
CA GLU A 199 -25.32 8.49 -6.06
C GLU A 199 -25.71 9.99 -6.14
N CYS A 200 -26.07 10.63 -5.02
CA CYS A 200 -26.67 11.96 -5.07
C CYS A 200 -26.00 13.03 -4.23
N CYS A 201 -25.08 12.66 -3.33
CA CYS A 201 -24.57 13.64 -2.37
C CYS A 201 -23.03 13.75 -2.36
N LEU A 202 -22.29 12.69 -2.68
CA LEU A 202 -20.85 12.68 -2.63
C LEU A 202 -20.20 13.02 -3.97
N GLY A 203 -19.19 13.92 -3.95
CA GLY A 203 -18.31 14.21 -5.08
C GLY A 203 -17.09 13.29 -5.09
N GLU A 204 -16.20 13.46 -6.09
CA GLU A 204 -15.03 12.59 -6.29
C GLU A 204 -14.05 12.54 -5.10
N ARG A 205 -13.97 13.61 -4.33
CA ARG A 205 -13.06 13.74 -3.17
C ARG A 205 -13.73 13.48 -1.84
N ASP A 206 -15.05 13.34 -1.84
CA ASP A 206 -15.83 13.13 -0.63
C ASP A 206 -15.83 11.67 -0.23
N TRP A 207 -16.10 11.40 1.01
CA TRP A 207 -16.07 10.04 1.54
C TRP A 207 -17.21 9.81 2.53
N ILE A 208 -17.58 8.53 2.67
CA ILE A 208 -18.54 8.03 3.66
C ILE A 208 -17.98 6.79 4.32
N GLY A 209 -18.22 6.66 5.61
CA GLY A 209 -17.89 5.44 6.35
C GLY A 209 -18.84 5.17 7.49
N ARG A 210 -18.89 3.90 7.89
CA ARG A 210 -19.66 3.42 9.02
C ARG A 210 -18.80 3.46 10.28
N TRP A 211 -19.19 4.31 11.22
CA TRP A 211 -18.46 4.49 12.47
C TRP A 211 -18.73 3.35 13.46
N GLY A 212 -19.96 2.85 13.49
CA GLY A 212 -20.40 1.69 14.27
C GLY A 212 -21.91 1.58 14.28
N GLY A 213 -22.45 0.36 14.31
CA GLY A 213 -23.91 0.13 14.40
C GLY A 213 -24.69 0.86 13.30
N ASP A 214 -25.44 1.88 13.72
CA ASP A 214 -26.27 2.79 12.94
C ASP A 214 -25.62 4.15 12.65
N GLU A 215 -24.38 4.38 13.12
CA GLU A 215 -23.67 5.63 12.99
C GLU A 215 -22.77 5.65 11.73
N PHE A 216 -22.84 6.76 10.98
CA PHE A 216 -22.03 7.03 9.81
C PHE A 216 -21.33 8.38 9.91
N VAL A 217 -20.22 8.51 9.19
CA VAL A 217 -19.46 9.75 9.09
C VAL A 217 -19.21 10.06 7.62
N LEU A 218 -19.47 11.29 7.21
CA LEU A 218 -19.22 11.77 5.85
C LEU A 218 -18.30 12.99 5.90
N GLY A 219 -17.32 13.03 5.02
CA GLY A 219 -16.48 14.19 4.80
C GLY A 219 -16.72 14.76 3.41
N MET A 220 -17.02 16.06 3.33
CA MET A 220 -17.23 16.77 2.07
C MET A 220 -16.22 17.90 1.91
N HIS A 221 -15.50 17.89 0.77
CA HIS A 221 -14.56 18.94 0.39
C HIS A 221 -15.31 20.06 -0.37
N ALA A 222 -16.18 20.74 0.36
CA ALA A 222 -17.02 21.81 -0.15
C ALA A 222 -17.25 22.88 0.93
N ASP A 223 -17.63 24.08 0.50
CA ASP A 223 -18.11 25.12 1.41
C ASP A 223 -19.32 24.63 2.22
N PRO A 224 -19.47 25.07 3.48
CA PRO A 224 -20.50 24.56 4.38
C PRO A 224 -21.90 24.63 3.78
N ASP A 225 -22.26 25.72 3.11
CA ASP A 225 -23.59 25.91 2.51
C ASP A 225 -23.85 24.89 1.39
N ILE A 226 -22.83 24.68 0.50
CA ILE A 226 -22.91 23.70 -0.59
C ILE A 226 -23.01 22.27 0.00
N ALA A 227 -22.19 21.97 1.01
CA ALA A 227 -22.21 20.67 1.68
C ALA A 227 -23.55 20.39 2.34
N LEU A 228 -24.14 21.39 2.99
CA LEU A 228 -25.47 21.31 3.63
C LEU A 228 -26.59 21.10 2.60
N ASP A 229 -26.57 21.80 1.46
CA ASP A 229 -27.58 21.63 0.43
C ASP A 229 -27.51 20.21 -0.16
N ARG A 230 -26.32 19.67 -0.41
CA ARG A 230 -26.13 18.29 -0.84
C ARG A 230 -26.63 17.28 0.21
N MET A 231 -26.37 17.55 1.47
CA MET A 231 -26.85 16.75 2.58
C MET A 231 -28.40 16.75 2.67
N ARG A 232 -29.02 17.90 2.48
CA ARG A 232 -30.49 18.02 2.46
C ARG A 232 -31.11 17.20 1.32
N VAL A 233 -30.53 17.26 0.11
CA VAL A 233 -30.96 16.42 -1.02
C VAL A 233 -30.90 14.94 -0.67
N TRP A 234 -29.80 14.48 -0.05
CA TRP A 234 -29.64 13.09 0.36
C TRP A 234 -30.72 12.67 1.39
N ILE A 235 -30.94 13.49 2.42
CA ILE A 235 -31.99 13.24 3.45
C ILE A 235 -33.38 13.16 2.80
N GLU A 236 -33.66 14.03 1.83
CA GLU A 236 -34.95 14.04 1.11
C GLU A 236 -35.14 12.77 0.30
N VAL A 237 -34.12 12.30 -0.42
CA VAL A 237 -34.15 11.08 -1.21
C VAL A 237 -34.34 9.86 -0.29
N LEU A 238 -33.60 9.78 0.83
CA LEU A 238 -33.74 8.70 1.82
C LEU A 238 -35.16 8.63 2.41
N SER A 239 -35.82 9.77 2.58
CA SER A 239 -37.15 9.89 3.15
C SER A 239 -38.28 9.49 2.19
N ARG A 240 -37.95 9.15 0.96
CA ARG A 240 -38.92 8.68 -0.05
C ARG A 240 -38.86 7.17 -0.22
N PRO A 241 -39.99 6.47 -0.47
CA PRO A 241 -39.96 5.08 -0.91
C PRO A 241 -39.29 5.01 -2.28
N VAL A 242 -38.20 4.27 -2.43
CA VAL A 242 -37.50 4.03 -3.70
C VAL A 242 -37.32 2.54 -3.89
N ASP A 243 -37.74 1.99 -5.04
CA ASP A 243 -37.53 0.59 -5.46
C ASP A 243 -37.91 -0.46 -4.40
N GLY A 244 -39.06 -0.29 -3.72
CA GLY A 244 -39.51 -1.20 -2.66
C GLY A 244 -38.81 -0.98 -1.30
N MET A 245 -37.91 0.00 -1.22
CA MET A 245 -37.30 0.43 0.03
C MET A 245 -38.30 1.28 0.85
N ARG A 246 -38.37 1.01 2.16
CA ARG A 246 -39.09 1.88 3.07
C ARG A 246 -38.28 3.20 3.29
N PRO A 247 -38.98 4.30 3.59
CA PRO A 247 -38.33 5.53 3.99
C PRO A 247 -37.32 5.30 5.12
N VAL A 248 -36.11 5.76 4.90
CA VAL A 248 -35.03 5.76 5.91
C VAL A 248 -34.87 7.20 6.40
N HIS A 249 -34.88 7.35 7.71
CA HIS A 249 -34.70 8.65 8.35
C HIS A 249 -33.38 8.70 9.08
N VAL A 250 -32.76 9.87 9.10
CA VAL A 250 -31.44 10.09 9.73
C VAL A 250 -31.44 11.38 10.54
N SER A 251 -30.71 11.36 11.63
CA SER A 251 -30.33 12.53 12.40
C SER A 251 -28.90 12.90 12.07
N VAL A 252 -28.64 14.17 11.74
CA VAL A 252 -27.35 14.62 11.20
C VAL A 252 -26.83 15.81 11.96
N GLY A 253 -25.56 15.76 12.37
CA GLY A 253 -24.81 16.89 12.88
C GLY A 253 -23.70 17.29 11.92
N ALA A 254 -23.59 18.56 11.62
CA ALA A 254 -22.59 19.13 10.72
C ALA A 254 -21.64 20.06 11.46
N ALA A 255 -20.35 19.99 11.13
CA ALA A 255 -19.34 20.95 11.58
C ALA A 255 -18.37 21.28 10.44
N ALA A 256 -18.20 22.57 10.19
CA ALA A 256 -17.22 23.05 9.21
C ALA A 256 -15.83 23.15 9.85
N TRP A 257 -14.81 22.69 9.12
CA TRP A 257 -13.44 22.86 9.56
C TRP A 257 -13.03 24.34 9.51
N ARG A 258 -12.24 24.73 10.52
CA ARG A 258 -11.65 26.08 10.63
C ARG A 258 -10.18 25.97 11.03
N PRO A 259 -9.34 26.97 10.70
CA PRO A 259 -7.94 26.99 11.11
C PRO A 259 -7.80 26.79 12.61
N GLY A 260 -6.92 25.87 13.00
CA GLY A 260 -6.67 25.52 14.42
C GLY A 260 -7.47 24.35 14.95
N LEU A 261 -8.49 23.85 14.23
CA LEU A 261 -9.23 22.66 14.65
C LEU A 261 -8.50 21.38 14.27
N GLU A 262 -8.33 20.50 15.25
CA GLU A 262 -7.86 19.14 15.06
C GLU A 262 -9.02 18.20 14.68
N ALA A 263 -8.72 17.11 13.97
CA ALA A 263 -9.72 16.13 13.52
C ALA A 263 -10.65 15.62 14.62
N GLY A 264 -10.08 15.31 15.80
CA GLY A 264 -10.86 14.86 16.96
C GLY A 264 -11.78 15.92 17.56
N GLN A 265 -11.44 17.20 17.44
CA GLN A 265 -12.29 18.30 17.89
C GLN A 265 -13.45 18.48 16.91
N LEU A 266 -13.16 18.48 15.60
CA LEU A 266 -14.15 18.59 14.54
C LEU A 266 -15.21 17.48 14.64
N TYR A 267 -14.76 16.23 14.88
CA TYR A 267 -15.66 15.10 15.11
C TYR A 267 -16.58 15.34 16.30
N ARG A 268 -16.03 15.73 17.47
CA ARG A 268 -16.85 15.98 18.68
C ARG A 268 -17.87 17.09 18.49
N MET A 269 -17.54 18.13 17.71
CA MET A 269 -18.48 19.21 17.40
C MET A 269 -19.65 18.71 16.56
N ALA A 270 -19.38 17.94 15.50
CA ALA A 270 -20.42 17.35 14.65
C ALA A 270 -21.29 16.33 15.44
N ASP A 271 -20.66 15.48 16.27
CA ASP A 271 -21.33 14.47 17.09
C ASP A 271 -22.27 15.10 18.11
N ALA A 272 -21.82 16.15 18.83
CA ALA A 272 -22.66 16.87 19.81
C ALA A 272 -23.91 17.44 19.15
N VAL A 273 -23.81 17.97 17.94
CA VAL A 273 -24.95 18.55 17.22
C VAL A 273 -25.85 17.44 16.63
N MET A 274 -25.30 16.32 16.20
CA MET A 274 -26.09 15.14 15.79
C MET A 274 -26.94 14.64 16.95
N TYR A 275 -26.38 14.56 18.16
CA TYR A 275 -27.11 14.19 19.36
C TYR A 275 -28.26 15.17 19.67
N GLN A 276 -28.05 16.48 19.48
CA GLN A 276 -29.12 17.49 19.61
C GLN A 276 -30.21 17.26 18.53
N ALA A 277 -29.86 16.95 17.31
CA ALA A 277 -30.81 16.63 16.24
C ALA A 277 -31.71 15.44 16.64
N LYS A 278 -31.10 14.40 17.21
CA LYS A 278 -31.78 13.20 17.73
C LYS A 278 -32.77 13.53 18.85
N PHE A 279 -32.34 14.33 19.84
CA PHE A 279 -33.17 14.77 20.93
C PHE A 279 -34.34 15.69 20.52
N ALA A 280 -34.14 16.49 19.47
CA ALA A 280 -35.16 17.36 18.90
C ALA A 280 -36.22 16.62 18.04
N GLY A 281 -36.24 15.28 18.08
CA GLY A 281 -37.20 14.43 17.37
C GLY A 281 -36.64 13.77 16.10
N GLY A 282 -35.34 13.87 15.83
CA GLY A 282 -34.69 13.24 14.69
C GLY A 282 -35.04 13.85 13.33
N ARG A 283 -34.69 13.12 12.24
CA ARG A 283 -35.08 13.42 10.85
C ARG A 283 -34.68 14.83 10.39
N ARG A 284 -33.49 15.30 10.79
CA ARG A 284 -33.00 16.66 10.50
C ARG A 284 -31.49 16.76 10.49
N VAL A 285 -31.02 17.80 9.87
CA VAL A 285 -29.63 18.24 9.98
C VAL A 285 -29.55 19.46 10.87
N LEU A 286 -28.64 19.46 11.83
CA LEU A 286 -28.25 20.61 12.61
C LEU A 286 -26.77 20.94 12.35
N VAL A 287 -26.42 22.20 12.46
CA VAL A 287 -25.06 22.71 12.20
C VAL A 287 -24.46 23.23 13.49
N HIS A 288 -23.20 22.92 13.74
CA HIS A 288 -22.47 23.54 14.83
C HIS A 288 -22.20 25.01 14.52
N GLU A 289 -22.93 25.91 15.14
CA GLU A 289 -22.67 27.34 15.06
C GLU A 289 -21.42 27.68 15.87
N ALA A 290 -20.47 28.41 15.26
CA ALA A 290 -19.38 28.97 16.05
C ALA A 290 -19.99 30.07 16.97
N GLN A 291 -19.82 29.92 18.25
CA GLN A 291 -19.94 31.07 19.11
C GLN A 291 -18.79 32.02 18.76
N ASP A 292 -19.14 33.19 18.20
CA ASP A 292 -18.20 34.29 18.00
C ASP A 292 -17.79 34.82 19.39
N GLU A 293 -16.75 34.20 19.96
CA GLU A 293 -16.12 34.72 21.21
C GLU A 293 -15.34 36.03 20.96
N ASP A 294 -15.26 36.51 19.73
CA ASP A 294 -14.50 37.74 19.39
C ASP A 294 -15.32 39.05 19.35
N SER A 295 -16.59 39.06 19.76
CA SER A 295 -17.38 40.30 19.74
C SER A 295 -17.38 41.09 21.05
N GLU A 296 -16.68 40.65 22.11
CA GLU A 296 -16.74 41.30 23.44
C GLU A 296 -15.45 42.07 23.84
N ILE A 297 -14.50 42.28 22.92
CA ILE A 297 -13.33 43.13 23.20
C ILE A 297 -13.31 44.34 22.25
N ALA A 298 -14.35 45.10 22.19
CA ALA A 298 -14.32 46.46 21.63
C ALA A 298 -15.42 47.34 22.19
N SER A 299 -15.40 47.59 23.51
CA SER A 299 -16.09 48.75 24.02
C SER A 299 -15.05 49.80 24.48
N PRO A 300 -14.89 50.92 23.77
CA PRO A 300 -13.99 51.95 24.25
C PRO A 300 -14.63 52.66 25.44
N LEU A 301 -13.92 52.61 26.57
CA LEU A 301 -14.10 53.55 27.67
C LEU A 301 -14.12 54.97 27.08
N ARG A 302 -15.29 55.62 27.15
CA ARG A 302 -15.38 57.08 27.11
C ARG A 302 -15.48 57.60 28.51
N ALA A 303 -14.60 58.56 28.74
CA ALA A 303 -14.37 59.37 29.93
C ALA A 303 -15.63 60.01 30.55
#